data_4e3a753d0aefe6c3cdd832d20f7c03bc
#
_entry.id   4e3a753d0aefe6c3cdd832d20f7c03bc
#
_cell.length_a   1.000
_cell.length_b   1.000
_cell.length_c   1.000
_cell.angle_alpha   90.00
_cell.angle_beta   90.00
_cell.angle_gamma   90.00
#
_symmetry.space_group_name_H-M   'P 1'
#
loop_
_entity.id
_entity.type
_entity.pdbx_description
1 polymer ?
#
loop_
_entity_poly.entity_id
_entity_poly.type
_entity_poly.pdbx_seq_one_letter_code
_entity_poly.pdbx_strand_id
1 'polypeptide(L)'
;MGVKKRIGIITWHNYPNVGSALQAYALHSYINKHNGDALIINYSAFGRPSLWWLRLLVSRFDRFIPKTISKKIHYRFLSFESKFFKETHLYTTIEQLVAQNGLFDTFVCGSDQIWAPNVFNDVYMLSFVDDEKKKVSYAASIGLPYIPNELIEKYRTLLGRFDYISVRERQGADLLNTLFGIKSSVVLDPTLLLTKEDWSLLGLTKKMCNDRYVLCYFLGEQEEHRKIVEDFAKKQGLKVVSISRFSVDIRPGFITDTDVGPLEFINYIRNADFIFTDSFHGVCFSINLNRNFYVMKRFAENSPINQNSRIENILSLLELKDRLICSVPEDINMIDYKVVNKTLEKLRSESHQFLKQALDID
;
A
#
# COMPACT_ATOMS: atom_id res chain seq x y z
N MET A 1 17.42 27.52 -15.05
CA MET A 1 16.79 26.34 -14.49
C MET A 1 17.37 26.11 -13.10
N GLY A 2 16.58 26.18 -12.03
CA GLY A 2 17.05 25.89 -10.68
C GLY A 2 17.55 24.45 -10.58
N VAL A 3 18.53 24.21 -9.71
CA VAL A 3 18.99 22.84 -9.40
C VAL A 3 17.80 22.10 -8.77
N LYS A 4 17.42 20.95 -9.34
CA LYS A 4 16.36 20.10 -8.78
C LYS A 4 16.80 19.60 -7.40
N LYS A 5 15.92 19.75 -6.40
CA LYS A 5 16.16 19.19 -5.08
C LYS A 5 16.10 17.65 -5.14
N ARG A 6 17.12 17.02 -4.57
CA ARG A 6 17.19 15.57 -4.45
C ARG A 6 16.37 15.09 -3.27
N ILE A 7 15.45 14.16 -3.52
CA ILE A 7 14.50 13.68 -2.53
C ILE A 7 14.74 12.20 -2.28
N GLY A 8 15.03 11.83 -1.02
CA GLY A 8 15.16 10.44 -0.59
C GLY A 8 13.84 9.94 -0.01
N ILE A 9 13.24 8.91 -0.61
CA ILE A 9 11.99 8.30 -0.12
C ILE A 9 12.33 7.02 0.62
N ILE A 10 11.90 6.90 1.89
CA ILE A 10 12.00 5.67 2.66
C ILE A 10 10.61 5.15 3.01
N THR A 11 10.31 3.93 2.60
CA THR A 11 9.05 3.23 2.85
C THR A 11 9.21 1.73 2.71
N TRP A 12 8.18 0.99 3.07
CA TRP A 12 8.14 -0.45 2.82
C TRP A 12 7.98 -0.76 1.33
N HIS A 13 8.90 -1.52 0.76
CA HIS A 13 8.84 -1.94 -0.66
C HIS A 13 9.53 -3.28 -0.94
N ASN A 14 10.62 -3.60 -0.23
CA ASN A 14 11.54 -4.70 -0.53
C ASN A 14 11.10 -6.08 0.02
N TYR A 15 9.81 -6.32 0.13
CA TYR A 15 9.24 -7.62 0.49
C TYR A 15 7.96 -7.89 -0.33
N PRO A 16 7.57 -9.18 -0.52
CA PRO A 16 6.46 -9.53 -1.40
C PRO A 16 5.07 -9.11 -0.88
N ASN A 17 4.78 -7.82 -0.94
CA ASN A 17 3.49 -7.22 -0.68
C ASN A 17 3.13 -6.27 -1.82
N VAL A 18 2.08 -6.60 -2.57
CA VAL A 18 1.68 -5.82 -3.75
C VAL A 18 1.32 -4.39 -3.41
N GLY A 19 0.66 -4.17 -2.26
CA GLY A 19 0.29 -2.82 -1.81
C GLY A 19 1.51 -1.96 -1.51
N SER A 20 2.45 -2.51 -0.72
CA SER A 20 3.68 -1.80 -0.35
C SER A 20 4.55 -1.46 -1.58
N ALA A 21 4.71 -2.38 -2.51
CA ALA A 21 5.47 -2.13 -3.74
C ALA A 21 4.77 -1.06 -4.62
N LEU A 22 3.45 -1.14 -4.77
CA LEU A 22 2.70 -0.23 -5.63
C LEU A 22 2.57 1.18 -5.03
N GLN A 23 2.43 1.34 -3.70
CA GLN A 23 2.42 2.66 -3.09
C GLN A 23 3.80 3.32 -3.16
N ALA A 24 4.89 2.56 -2.99
CA ALA A 24 6.26 3.08 -3.14
C ALA A 24 6.50 3.57 -4.57
N TYR A 25 6.11 2.76 -5.56
CA TYR A 25 6.16 3.17 -6.97
C TYR A 25 5.34 4.44 -7.22
N ALA A 26 4.13 4.49 -6.70
CA ALA A 26 3.23 5.61 -6.95
C ALA A 26 3.79 6.92 -6.40
N LEU A 27 4.29 6.94 -5.16
CA LEU A 27 4.89 8.15 -4.58
C LEU A 27 6.14 8.59 -5.35
N HIS A 28 7.05 7.65 -5.61
CA HIS A 28 8.26 7.89 -6.39
C HIS A 28 7.95 8.43 -7.80
N SER A 29 7.03 7.77 -8.51
CA SER A 29 6.63 8.16 -9.87
C SER A 29 5.94 9.52 -9.88
N TYR A 30 5.06 9.77 -8.89
CA TYR A 30 4.33 11.03 -8.77
C TYR A 30 5.27 12.21 -8.55
N ILE A 31 6.20 12.12 -7.61
CA ILE A 31 7.16 13.19 -7.34
C ILE A 31 8.04 13.46 -8.58
N ASN A 32 8.52 12.41 -9.25
CA ASN A 32 9.33 12.56 -10.46
C ASN A 32 8.55 13.15 -11.65
N LYS A 33 7.25 12.88 -11.76
CA LYS A 33 6.37 13.47 -12.77
C LYS A 33 6.17 14.98 -12.57
N HIS A 34 6.28 15.45 -11.32
CA HIS A 34 6.09 16.86 -10.93
C HIS A 34 7.42 17.54 -10.61
N ASN A 35 8.40 17.36 -11.48
CA ASN A 35 9.71 18.02 -11.44
C ASN A 35 10.60 17.70 -10.24
N GLY A 36 10.26 16.73 -9.40
CA GLY A 36 11.16 16.21 -8.37
C GLY A 36 12.31 15.38 -8.95
N ASP A 37 13.35 15.13 -8.14
CA ASP A 37 14.40 14.13 -8.39
C ASP A 37 14.40 13.16 -7.19
N ALA A 38 13.45 12.25 -7.20
CA ALA A 38 13.22 11.31 -6.10
C ALA A 38 13.88 9.96 -6.38
N LEU A 39 14.53 9.42 -5.34
CA LEU A 39 15.04 8.06 -5.27
C LEU A 39 14.47 7.33 -4.07
N ILE A 40 14.19 6.04 -4.22
CA ILE A 40 13.83 5.17 -3.10
C ILE A 40 15.11 4.79 -2.35
N ILE A 41 15.14 5.04 -1.05
CA ILE A 41 16.20 4.59 -0.16
C ILE A 41 15.94 3.12 0.15
N ASN A 42 16.74 2.25 -0.45
CA ASN A 42 16.60 0.81 -0.29
C ASN A 42 17.22 0.37 1.04
N TYR A 43 16.37 0.15 2.04
CA TYR A 43 16.77 -0.24 3.40
C TYR A 43 16.09 -1.53 3.85
N SER A 44 16.84 -2.42 4.48
CA SER A 44 16.33 -3.63 5.11
C SER A 44 16.87 -3.79 6.52
N ALA A 45 16.00 -3.64 7.51
CA ALA A 45 16.33 -3.82 8.93
C ALA A 45 16.85 -5.24 9.30
N PHE A 46 16.52 -6.23 8.48
CA PHE A 46 16.94 -7.63 8.70
C PHE A 46 18.29 -7.98 8.07
N GLY A 47 19.06 -6.96 7.69
CA GLY A 47 20.28 -7.15 6.94
C GLY A 47 19.99 -7.62 5.50
N ARG A 48 21.04 -7.82 4.69
CA ARG A 48 20.82 -8.52 3.43
C ARG A 48 20.08 -9.80 3.74
N PRO A 49 19.11 -10.20 2.96
CA PRO A 49 18.81 -11.61 2.81
C PRO A 49 20.01 -12.27 2.14
N SER A 50 21.19 -12.21 2.80
CA SER A 50 22.43 -12.84 2.34
C SER A 50 22.25 -14.36 2.21
N LEU A 51 21.17 -14.87 2.75
CA LEU A 51 20.77 -16.26 2.64
C LEU A 51 19.64 -16.48 1.62
N TRP A 52 19.13 -15.46 0.90
CA TRP A 52 18.08 -15.73 -0.08
C TRP A 52 18.61 -16.51 -1.30
N TRP A 53 19.84 -16.24 -1.73
CA TRP A 53 20.49 -17.07 -2.75
C TRP A 53 20.87 -18.46 -2.20
N LEU A 54 21.24 -18.58 -0.92
CA LEU A 54 21.38 -19.85 -0.20
C LEU A 54 20.01 -20.54 -0.05
N ARG A 55 18.93 -19.80 0.23
CA ARG A 55 17.55 -20.31 0.18
C ARG A 55 17.16 -20.75 -1.24
N LEU A 56 17.66 -20.10 -2.29
CA LEU A 56 17.51 -20.57 -3.68
C LEU A 56 18.31 -21.87 -3.93
N LEU A 57 19.45 -22.05 -3.31
CA LEU A 57 20.22 -23.30 -3.38
C LEU A 57 19.59 -24.40 -2.51
N VAL A 58 19.15 -24.08 -1.29
CA VAL A 58 18.48 -25.01 -0.37
C VAL A 58 17.11 -25.42 -0.92
N SER A 59 16.40 -24.57 -1.66
CA SER A 59 15.11 -24.90 -2.28
C SER A 59 15.18 -26.00 -3.36
N ARG A 60 16.36 -26.47 -3.75
CA ARG A 60 16.53 -27.72 -4.51
C ARG A 60 16.22 -28.97 -3.69
N PHE A 61 16.20 -28.84 -2.34
CA PHE A 61 15.88 -29.92 -1.40
C PHE A 61 14.51 -29.77 -0.72
N ASP A 62 13.68 -28.80 -1.17
CA ASP A 62 12.45 -28.33 -0.53
C ASP A 62 11.21 -29.20 -0.78
N ARG A 63 11.30 -30.51 -0.65
CA ARG A 63 10.09 -31.36 -0.53
C ARG A 63 9.44 -31.33 0.87
N PHE A 64 10.08 -30.68 1.86
CA PHE A 64 9.72 -30.77 3.29
C PHE A 64 9.58 -29.46 4.05
N ILE A 65 9.62 -28.28 3.41
CA ILE A 65 9.49 -26.98 4.08
C ILE A 65 8.14 -26.35 3.74
N PRO A 66 7.34 -25.90 4.76
CA PRO A 66 6.03 -25.28 4.51
C PRO A 66 6.16 -23.99 3.69
N LYS A 67 5.42 -23.93 2.59
CA LYS A 67 5.06 -22.79 1.73
C LYS A 67 6.00 -21.58 1.81
N THR A 68 7.21 -21.73 1.31
CA THR A 68 8.05 -20.59 0.91
C THR A 68 7.33 -19.85 -0.23
N ILE A 69 7.36 -18.51 -0.18
CA ILE A 69 6.96 -17.64 -1.29
C ILE A 69 7.58 -18.20 -2.57
N SER A 70 6.75 -18.46 -3.58
CA SER A 70 7.24 -19.11 -4.79
C SER A 70 8.36 -18.27 -5.42
N LYS A 71 9.35 -18.91 -6.03
CA LYS A 71 10.43 -18.23 -6.76
C LYS A 71 9.88 -17.26 -7.81
N LYS A 72 8.71 -17.58 -8.36
CA LYS A 72 8.03 -16.80 -9.37
C LYS A 72 7.47 -15.49 -8.84
N ILE A 73 6.86 -15.49 -7.63
CA ILE A 73 6.44 -14.25 -6.96
C ILE A 73 7.66 -13.36 -6.74
N HIS A 74 8.71 -13.91 -6.14
CA HIS A 74 9.91 -13.14 -5.85
C HIS A 74 10.52 -12.52 -7.11
N TYR A 75 10.61 -13.30 -8.19
CA TYR A 75 11.07 -12.80 -9.48
C TYR A 75 10.17 -11.67 -10.03
N ARG A 76 8.86 -11.77 -9.88
CA ARG A 76 7.90 -10.73 -10.32
C ARG A 76 8.09 -9.41 -9.56
N PHE A 77 8.33 -9.47 -8.24
CA PHE A 77 8.63 -8.28 -7.44
C PHE A 77 9.97 -7.68 -7.84
N LEU A 78 11.04 -8.46 -7.89
CA LEU A 78 12.35 -7.97 -8.33
C LEU A 78 12.32 -7.38 -9.75
N SER A 79 11.61 -8.01 -10.67
CA SER A 79 11.45 -7.51 -12.03
C SER A 79 10.67 -6.18 -12.05
N PHE A 80 9.67 -6.03 -11.19
CA PHE A 80 8.93 -4.78 -11.04
C PHE A 80 9.83 -3.68 -10.48
N GLU A 81 10.52 -3.94 -9.40
CA GLU A 81 11.44 -2.99 -8.75
C GLU A 81 12.55 -2.56 -9.72
N SER A 82 13.25 -3.50 -10.34
CA SER A 82 14.33 -3.19 -11.27
C SER A 82 13.90 -2.40 -12.51
N LYS A 83 12.64 -2.54 -12.92
CA LYS A 83 12.11 -1.85 -14.10
C LYS A 83 11.57 -0.45 -13.78
N PHE A 84 10.98 -0.28 -12.60
CA PHE A 84 10.18 0.89 -12.31
C PHE A 84 10.72 1.77 -11.17
N PHE A 85 11.65 1.27 -10.35
CA PHE A 85 12.25 2.07 -9.29
C PHE A 85 13.58 2.69 -9.73
N LYS A 86 13.77 3.94 -9.34
CA LYS A 86 15.10 4.50 -9.17
C LYS A 86 15.40 4.41 -7.68
N GLU A 87 16.32 3.55 -7.29
CA GLU A 87 16.64 3.31 -5.89
C GLU A 87 18.15 3.37 -5.64
N THR A 88 18.49 3.57 -4.36
CA THR A 88 19.89 3.45 -3.91
C THR A 88 20.30 1.97 -3.88
N HIS A 89 21.58 1.70 -3.68
CA HIS A 89 21.99 0.37 -3.28
C HIS A 89 21.38 0.01 -1.91
N LEU A 90 21.33 -1.28 -1.58
CA LEU A 90 20.76 -1.77 -0.33
C LEU A 90 21.60 -1.34 0.87
N TYR A 91 20.97 -0.66 1.81
CA TYR A 91 21.51 -0.36 3.14
C TYR A 91 20.95 -1.32 4.19
N THR A 92 21.79 -1.72 5.14
CA THR A 92 21.42 -2.70 6.17
C THR A 92 21.70 -2.21 7.58
N THR A 93 22.40 -1.09 7.73
CA THR A 93 22.70 -0.47 9.02
C THR A 93 22.33 1.02 9.02
N ILE A 94 22.17 1.58 10.23
CA ILE A 94 21.86 3.00 10.41
C ILE A 94 23.04 3.87 9.98
N GLU A 95 24.28 3.45 10.24
CA GLU A 95 25.50 4.18 9.84
C GLU A 95 25.59 4.36 8.33
N GLN A 96 25.18 3.35 7.57
CA GLN A 96 25.10 3.44 6.12
C GLN A 96 24.05 4.46 5.66
N LEU A 97 22.92 4.57 6.37
CA LEU A 97 21.88 5.56 6.09
C LEU A 97 22.35 6.97 6.47
N VAL A 98 22.98 7.15 7.62
CA VAL A 98 23.53 8.45 8.05
C VAL A 98 24.53 8.98 7.03
N ALA A 99 25.40 8.13 6.48
CA ALA A 99 26.34 8.51 5.45
C ALA A 99 25.68 9.04 4.15
N GLN A 100 24.36 8.84 3.97
CA GLN A 100 23.62 9.33 2.81
C GLN A 100 23.04 10.75 2.98
N ASN A 101 23.14 11.36 4.17
CA ASN A 101 22.58 12.69 4.41
C ASN A 101 23.08 13.73 3.40
N GLY A 102 24.32 13.62 2.94
CA GLY A 102 24.89 14.49 1.91
C GLY A 102 24.31 14.31 0.50
N LEU A 103 23.60 13.22 0.23
CA LEU A 103 23.04 12.91 -1.10
C LEU A 103 21.67 13.54 -1.35
N PHE A 104 20.95 13.89 -0.30
CA PHE A 104 19.57 14.35 -0.40
C PHE A 104 19.39 15.71 0.29
N ASP A 105 18.54 16.55 -0.28
CA ASP A 105 18.12 17.84 0.30
C ASP A 105 16.90 17.64 1.21
N THR A 106 16.04 16.70 0.86
CA THR A 106 14.79 16.39 1.57
C THR A 106 14.60 14.89 1.71
N PHE A 107 14.15 14.46 2.87
CA PHE A 107 13.79 13.07 3.15
C PHE A 107 12.29 12.95 3.33
N VAL A 108 11.70 11.96 2.67
CA VAL A 108 10.27 11.64 2.76
C VAL A 108 10.10 10.24 3.31
N CYS A 109 9.31 10.08 4.36
CA CYS A 109 8.87 8.75 4.78
C CYS A 109 7.39 8.54 4.43
N GLY A 110 7.06 7.34 4.02
CA GLY A 110 5.67 6.97 3.69
C GLY A 110 5.49 6.59 2.24
N SER A 111 4.37 6.11 1.91
CA SER A 111 3.17 5.78 2.70
C SER A 111 3.31 4.46 3.48
N ASP A 112 2.19 3.75 3.63
CA ASP A 112 2.02 2.47 4.30
C ASP A 112 2.09 2.55 5.85
N GLN A 113 1.93 1.42 6.53
CA GLN A 113 1.88 1.32 7.99
C GLN A 113 3.26 1.44 8.67
N ILE A 114 4.12 2.27 8.12
CA ILE A 114 5.48 2.48 8.59
C ILE A 114 5.56 3.11 10.00
N TRP A 115 4.45 3.69 10.46
CA TRP A 115 4.31 4.28 11.78
C TRP A 115 3.45 3.43 12.73
N ALA A 116 3.18 2.17 12.37
CA ALA A 116 2.39 1.29 13.22
C ALA A 116 3.21 0.83 14.45
N PRO A 117 2.68 1.01 15.69
CA PRO A 117 3.41 0.71 16.91
C PRO A 117 3.86 -0.75 17.05
N ASN A 118 3.06 -1.68 16.54
CA ASN A 118 3.35 -3.12 16.60
C ASN A 118 4.51 -3.59 15.70
N VAL A 119 4.97 -2.72 14.81
CA VAL A 119 6.13 -2.95 13.91
C VAL A 119 7.06 -1.73 13.91
N PHE A 120 7.11 -1.02 15.04
CA PHE A 120 7.87 0.21 15.20
C PHE A 120 9.32 0.03 14.79
N ASN A 121 9.77 0.93 13.90
CA ASN A 121 11.17 1.08 13.52
C ASN A 121 11.43 2.57 13.26
N ASP A 122 12.29 3.16 14.05
CA ASP A 122 12.58 4.59 14.04
C ASP A 122 13.23 5.09 12.74
N VAL A 123 13.86 4.20 11.96
CA VAL A 123 14.37 4.52 10.63
C VAL A 123 13.25 5.04 9.72
N TYR A 124 12.04 4.47 9.81
CA TYR A 124 10.87 4.96 9.05
C TYR A 124 10.25 6.23 9.66
N MET A 125 10.79 6.71 10.78
CA MET A 125 10.53 8.04 11.34
C MET A 125 11.72 8.98 11.14
N LEU A 126 12.60 8.68 10.16
CA LEU A 126 13.74 9.47 9.75
C LEU A 126 14.74 9.76 10.89
N SER A 127 14.93 8.79 11.82
CA SER A 127 15.86 8.92 12.96
C SER A 127 17.30 9.16 12.53
N PHE A 128 17.69 8.63 11.36
CA PHE A 128 19.04 8.72 10.78
C PHE A 128 19.33 10.04 10.06
N VAL A 129 18.31 10.88 9.86
CA VAL A 129 18.43 12.13 9.10
C VAL A 129 18.92 13.27 9.99
N ASP A 130 19.92 14.03 9.53
CA ASP A 130 20.46 15.19 10.23
C ASP A 130 19.40 16.27 10.45
N ASP A 131 19.52 17.06 11.52
CA ASP A 131 18.49 18.01 11.92
C ASP A 131 18.30 19.15 10.89
N GLU A 132 19.33 19.52 10.16
CA GLU A 132 19.31 20.58 9.14
C GLU A 132 18.61 20.14 7.85
N LYS A 133 18.35 18.85 7.66
CA LYS A 133 17.68 18.32 6.48
C LYS A 133 16.17 18.36 6.64
N LYS A 134 15.48 18.73 5.54
CA LYS A 134 14.02 18.76 5.51
C LYS A 134 13.45 17.34 5.64
N LYS A 135 12.52 17.14 6.58
CA LYS A 135 11.86 15.87 6.90
C LYS A 135 10.36 15.99 6.65
N VAL A 136 9.85 15.12 5.82
CA VAL A 136 8.44 15.10 5.42
C VAL A 136 7.86 13.71 5.62
N SER A 137 6.65 13.61 6.16
CA SER A 137 5.89 12.37 6.03
C SER A 137 4.78 12.54 5.00
N TYR A 138 4.64 11.56 4.12
CA TYR A 138 3.55 11.52 3.17
C TYR A 138 2.68 10.28 3.38
N ALA A 139 1.43 10.49 3.79
CA ALA A 139 0.43 9.45 3.99
C ALA A 139 0.92 8.29 4.88
N ALA A 140 1.79 8.56 5.87
CA ALA A 140 2.20 7.57 6.84
C ALA A 140 1.00 7.06 7.64
N SER A 141 0.89 5.75 7.86
CA SER A 141 -0.23 5.15 8.57
C SER A 141 0.21 4.60 9.92
N ILE A 142 -0.51 4.97 10.98
CA ILE A 142 -0.38 4.38 12.31
C ILE A 142 -1.17 3.07 12.36
N GLY A 143 -2.31 3.01 11.67
CA GLY A 143 -3.12 1.82 11.49
C GLY A 143 -3.81 1.29 12.75
N LEU A 144 -3.38 1.69 13.93
CA LEU A 144 -3.96 1.31 15.23
C LEU A 144 -4.57 2.52 15.93
N PRO A 145 -5.59 2.31 16.80
CA PRO A 145 -6.25 3.41 17.50
C PRO A 145 -5.46 3.94 18.72
N TYR A 146 -4.29 3.42 19.00
CA TYR A 146 -3.48 3.80 20.14
C TYR A 146 -1.99 3.67 19.85
N ILE A 147 -1.18 4.37 20.65
CA ILE A 147 0.26 4.19 20.76
C ILE A 147 0.56 3.70 22.18
N PRO A 148 1.27 2.56 22.36
CA PRO A 148 1.67 2.07 23.70
C PRO A 148 2.47 3.11 24.49
N ASN A 149 2.26 3.15 25.81
CA ASN A 149 2.88 4.16 26.68
C ASN A 149 4.41 4.18 26.56
N GLU A 150 5.04 3.03 26.42
CA GLU A 150 6.49 2.87 26.27
C GLU A 150 7.05 3.49 24.97
N LEU A 151 6.19 3.76 23.99
CA LEU A 151 6.60 4.38 22.73
C LEU A 151 6.26 5.88 22.64
N ILE A 152 5.44 6.42 23.55
CA ILE A 152 4.94 7.81 23.47
C ILE A 152 6.10 8.81 23.38
N GLU A 153 7.10 8.73 24.25
CA GLU A 153 8.22 9.67 24.24
C GLU A 153 9.11 9.53 22.99
N LYS A 154 9.25 8.30 22.47
CA LYS A 154 9.95 8.06 21.22
C LYS A 154 9.23 8.71 20.04
N TYR A 155 7.91 8.53 19.96
CA TYR A 155 7.10 9.20 18.93
C TYR A 155 7.16 10.72 19.06
N ARG A 156 7.04 11.26 20.29
CA ARG A 156 7.13 12.71 20.54
C ARG A 156 8.45 13.28 20.02
N THR A 157 9.57 12.67 20.39
CA THR A 157 10.90 13.11 19.97
C THR A 157 11.08 13.07 18.46
N LEU A 158 10.69 11.95 17.83
CA LEU A 158 10.88 11.75 16.40
C LEU A 158 9.93 12.63 15.56
N LEU A 159 8.67 12.72 15.96
CA LEU A 159 7.67 13.55 15.26
C LEU A 159 7.99 15.04 15.35
N GLY A 160 8.58 15.50 16.49
CA GLY A 160 8.99 16.89 16.66
C GLY A 160 10.10 17.35 15.71
N ARG A 161 10.73 16.43 14.95
CA ARG A 161 11.79 16.74 13.98
C ARG A 161 11.26 16.94 12.55
N PHE A 162 9.96 16.71 12.30
CA PHE A 162 9.38 16.84 10.97
C PHE A 162 8.98 18.27 10.65
N ASP A 163 9.28 18.72 9.43
CA ASP A 163 8.84 20.02 8.91
C ASP A 163 7.39 19.95 8.41
N TYR A 164 7.00 18.81 7.80
CA TYR A 164 5.66 18.58 7.29
C TYR A 164 5.20 17.18 7.64
N ILE A 165 3.99 17.07 8.21
CA ILE A 165 3.40 15.78 8.59
C ILE A 165 2.07 15.59 7.89
N SER A 166 1.96 14.50 7.13
CA SER A 166 0.68 13.99 6.67
C SER A 166 0.53 12.51 6.95
N VAL A 167 -0.72 12.12 7.20
CA VAL A 167 -1.12 10.74 7.48
C VAL A 167 -2.22 10.31 6.51
N ARG A 168 -2.42 9.01 6.37
CA ARG A 168 -3.38 8.44 5.43
C ARG A 168 -4.80 8.40 5.94
N GLU A 169 -5.00 8.31 7.25
CA GLU A 169 -6.30 8.18 7.88
C GLU A 169 -6.56 9.21 8.98
N ARG A 170 -7.83 9.63 9.11
CA ARG A 170 -8.29 10.59 10.12
C ARG A 170 -7.95 10.14 11.53
N GLN A 171 -8.13 8.84 11.83
CA GLN A 171 -7.79 8.29 13.14
C GLN A 171 -6.33 8.55 13.52
N GLY A 172 -5.40 8.44 12.58
CA GLY A 172 -3.99 8.77 12.80
C GLY A 172 -3.77 10.24 13.10
N ALA A 173 -4.44 11.14 12.35
CA ALA A 173 -4.35 12.58 12.60
C ALA A 173 -4.89 12.97 13.97
N ASP A 174 -6.03 12.41 14.37
CA ASP A 174 -6.64 12.67 15.66
C ASP A 174 -5.76 12.16 16.82
N LEU A 175 -5.14 10.99 16.63
CA LEU A 175 -4.19 10.41 17.59
C LEU A 175 -2.94 11.30 17.77
N LEU A 176 -2.34 11.79 16.67
CA LEU A 176 -1.21 12.70 16.72
C LEU A 176 -1.55 14.03 17.41
N ASN A 177 -2.73 14.57 17.13
CA ASN A 177 -3.17 15.79 17.78
C ASN A 177 -3.42 15.58 19.29
N THR A 178 -4.10 14.49 19.66
CA THR A 178 -4.47 14.21 21.06
C THR A 178 -3.25 13.94 21.94
N LEU A 179 -2.29 13.12 21.45
CA LEU A 179 -1.14 12.70 22.27
C LEU A 179 0.03 13.69 22.22
N PHE A 180 0.18 14.42 21.11
CA PHE A 180 1.38 15.22 20.89
C PHE A 180 1.09 16.70 20.55
N GLY A 181 -0.18 17.09 20.36
CA GLY A 181 -0.55 18.43 19.91
C GLY A 181 -0.16 18.73 18.45
N ILE A 182 0.14 17.68 17.67
CA ILE A 182 0.62 17.82 16.30
C ILE A 182 -0.57 17.87 15.34
N LYS A 183 -0.70 18.96 14.61
CA LYS A 183 -1.65 19.09 13.50
C LYS A 183 -1.04 18.46 12.25
N SER A 184 -1.66 17.43 11.71
CA SER A 184 -1.24 16.75 10.49
C SER A 184 -2.31 16.83 9.41
N SER A 185 -1.89 16.83 8.15
CA SER A 185 -2.80 16.76 7.01
C SER A 185 -3.23 15.31 6.77
N VAL A 186 -4.52 15.08 6.45
CA VAL A 186 -4.97 13.77 5.94
C VAL A 186 -4.93 13.83 4.42
N VAL A 187 -4.15 12.94 3.81
CA VAL A 187 -3.92 12.92 2.37
C VAL A 187 -4.23 11.54 1.79
N LEU A 188 -4.39 11.46 0.48
CA LEU A 188 -4.60 10.18 -0.21
C LEU A 188 -3.35 9.29 -0.14
N ASP A 189 -3.60 7.96 -0.07
CA ASP A 189 -2.55 6.99 -0.35
C ASP A 189 -1.95 7.26 -1.74
N PRO A 190 -0.61 7.12 -1.92
CA PRO A 190 0.04 7.36 -3.21
C PRO A 190 -0.59 6.62 -4.38
N THR A 191 -1.15 5.42 -4.15
CA THR A 191 -1.81 4.66 -5.21
C THR A 191 -3.02 5.36 -5.82
N LEU A 192 -3.62 6.30 -5.09
CA LEU A 192 -4.73 7.13 -5.56
C LEU A 192 -4.28 8.47 -6.18
N LEU A 193 -3.01 8.89 -6.01
CA LEU A 193 -2.45 10.06 -6.69
C LEU A 193 -2.29 9.85 -8.19
N LEU A 194 -1.83 8.66 -8.58
CA LEU A 194 -1.73 8.28 -9.98
C LEU A 194 -3.13 8.02 -10.53
N THR A 195 -3.37 8.48 -11.75
CA THR A 195 -4.65 8.27 -12.43
C THR A 195 -4.77 6.85 -13.00
N LYS A 196 -5.97 6.49 -13.42
CA LYS A 196 -6.23 5.22 -14.15
C LYS A 196 -5.35 5.12 -15.41
N GLU A 197 -5.12 6.23 -16.08
CA GLU A 197 -4.28 6.35 -17.27
C GLU A 197 -2.81 6.08 -16.90
N ASP A 198 -2.30 6.68 -15.83
CA ASP A 198 -0.93 6.44 -15.35
C ASP A 198 -0.69 4.95 -15.05
N TRP A 199 -1.63 4.30 -14.37
CA TRP A 199 -1.55 2.87 -14.10
C TRP A 199 -1.65 2.02 -15.37
N SER A 200 -2.32 2.52 -16.41
CA SER A 200 -2.43 1.83 -17.70
C SER A 200 -1.11 1.79 -18.46
N LEU A 201 -0.22 2.75 -18.24
CA LEU A 201 1.11 2.82 -18.87
C LEU A 201 2.07 1.72 -18.38
N LEU A 202 1.78 1.03 -17.28
CA LEU A 202 2.63 -0.06 -16.78
C LEU A 202 2.63 -1.33 -17.66
N GLY A 203 1.78 -1.37 -18.69
CA GLY A 203 2.03 -2.23 -19.85
C GLY A 203 1.57 -3.68 -19.78
N LEU A 204 0.66 -4.06 -18.88
CA LEU A 204 0.01 -5.36 -18.98
C LEU A 204 -1.25 -5.28 -19.84
N THR A 205 -1.13 -5.74 -21.08
CA THR A 205 -2.24 -5.74 -22.06
C THR A 205 -2.97 -7.09 -22.13
N LYS A 206 -2.30 -8.19 -21.80
CA LYS A 206 -2.88 -9.54 -21.88
C LYS A 206 -3.78 -9.83 -20.67
N LYS A 207 -5.04 -10.19 -20.93
CA LYS A 207 -5.94 -10.66 -19.88
C LYS A 207 -5.38 -11.92 -19.21
N MET A 208 -5.43 -11.95 -17.88
CA MET A 208 -5.01 -13.12 -17.09
C MET A 208 -6.10 -14.21 -17.06
N CYS A 209 -7.36 -13.83 -17.23
CA CYS A 209 -8.52 -14.70 -17.37
C CYS A 209 -9.35 -14.21 -18.54
N ASN A 210 -9.79 -15.11 -19.40
CA ASN A 210 -10.63 -14.78 -20.59
C ASN A 210 -12.13 -14.74 -20.24
N ASP A 211 -12.53 -15.45 -19.19
CA ASP A 211 -13.91 -15.47 -18.72
C ASP A 211 -14.27 -14.16 -17.99
N ARG A 212 -15.56 -13.91 -17.84
CA ARG A 212 -16.08 -12.92 -16.91
C ARG A 212 -15.93 -13.45 -15.48
N TYR A 213 -15.43 -12.63 -14.56
CA TYR A 213 -15.11 -13.12 -13.22
C TYR A 213 -15.29 -12.11 -12.09
N VAL A 214 -15.48 -12.67 -10.90
CA VAL A 214 -15.32 -11.99 -9.62
C VAL A 214 -13.89 -12.22 -9.13
N LEU A 215 -13.19 -11.15 -8.79
CA LEU A 215 -11.89 -11.24 -8.15
C LEU A 215 -12.05 -11.38 -6.64
N CYS A 216 -11.45 -12.42 -6.07
CA CYS A 216 -11.36 -12.69 -4.64
C CYS A 216 -9.93 -12.40 -4.17
N TYR A 217 -9.74 -11.34 -3.33
CA TYR A 217 -8.45 -10.98 -2.78
C TYR A 217 -8.56 -10.60 -1.31
N PHE A 218 -8.18 -11.52 -0.43
CA PHE A 218 -8.24 -11.34 1.01
C PHE A 218 -6.88 -11.51 1.68
N LEU A 219 -6.66 -10.73 2.72
CA LEU A 219 -5.50 -10.80 3.61
C LEU A 219 -5.83 -11.43 4.96
N GLY A 220 -7.09 -11.79 5.18
CA GLY A 220 -7.58 -12.58 6.31
C GLY A 220 -7.98 -14.00 5.87
N GLU A 221 -8.10 -14.91 6.84
CA GLU A 221 -8.39 -16.33 6.60
C GLU A 221 -9.88 -16.71 6.82
N GLN A 222 -10.78 -15.72 6.96
CA GLN A 222 -12.20 -15.96 7.22
C GLN A 222 -12.84 -16.74 6.07
N GLU A 223 -13.21 -18.00 6.33
CA GLU A 223 -13.89 -18.90 5.39
C GLU A 223 -15.19 -18.30 4.86
N GLU A 224 -15.94 -17.62 5.73
CA GLU A 224 -17.21 -16.95 5.42
C GLU A 224 -17.09 -15.98 4.25
N HIS A 225 -15.98 -15.22 4.19
CA HIS A 225 -15.75 -14.28 3.09
C HIS A 225 -15.68 -14.97 1.73
N ARG A 226 -15.02 -16.15 1.66
CA ARG A 226 -14.93 -16.93 0.42
C ARG A 226 -16.27 -17.52 0.02
N LYS A 227 -17.07 -17.95 1.01
CA LYS A 227 -18.43 -18.45 0.77
C LYS A 227 -19.35 -17.38 0.20
N ILE A 228 -19.29 -16.15 0.76
CA ILE A 228 -20.04 -15.00 0.22
C ILE A 228 -19.67 -14.75 -1.25
N VAL A 229 -18.38 -14.80 -1.59
CA VAL A 229 -17.91 -14.63 -2.98
C VAL A 229 -18.42 -15.74 -3.89
N GLU A 230 -18.38 -16.98 -3.42
CA GLU A 230 -18.86 -18.16 -4.17
C GLU A 230 -20.37 -18.06 -4.47
N ASP A 231 -21.17 -17.75 -3.45
CA ASP A 231 -22.61 -17.59 -3.58
C ASP A 231 -22.97 -16.42 -4.51
N PHE A 232 -22.27 -15.29 -4.39
CA PHE A 232 -22.42 -14.15 -5.28
C PHE A 232 -22.08 -14.52 -6.73
N ALA A 233 -20.94 -15.13 -6.96
CA ALA A 233 -20.49 -15.50 -8.29
C ALA A 233 -21.46 -16.50 -8.95
N LYS A 234 -21.98 -17.47 -8.19
CA LYS A 234 -23.01 -18.42 -8.65
C LYS A 234 -24.30 -17.69 -9.03
N LYS A 235 -24.77 -16.74 -8.20
CA LYS A 235 -25.97 -15.92 -8.48
C LYS A 235 -25.80 -15.10 -9.77
N GLN A 236 -24.56 -14.63 -10.07
CA GLN A 236 -24.26 -13.80 -11.23
C GLN A 236 -23.79 -14.57 -12.47
N GLY A 237 -23.62 -15.87 -12.39
CA GLY A 237 -23.08 -16.67 -13.50
C GLY A 237 -21.63 -16.32 -13.87
N LEU A 238 -20.83 -15.90 -12.86
CA LEU A 238 -19.44 -15.49 -13.01
C LEU A 238 -18.48 -16.59 -12.51
N LYS A 239 -17.28 -16.64 -13.08
CA LYS A 239 -16.18 -17.40 -12.50
C LYS A 239 -15.62 -16.69 -11.28
N VAL A 240 -14.96 -17.43 -10.38
CA VAL A 240 -14.18 -16.84 -9.29
C VAL A 240 -12.69 -16.97 -9.62
N VAL A 241 -11.99 -15.85 -9.65
CA VAL A 241 -10.53 -15.81 -9.68
C VAL A 241 -10.05 -15.43 -8.28
N SER A 242 -9.23 -16.28 -7.68
CA SER A 242 -8.68 -16.05 -6.34
C SER A 242 -7.18 -15.77 -6.41
N ILE A 243 -6.76 -14.60 -5.91
CA ILE A 243 -5.36 -14.32 -5.62
C ILE A 243 -5.05 -14.93 -4.25
N SER A 244 -4.46 -16.12 -4.27
CA SER A 244 -4.28 -16.92 -3.06
C SER A 244 -3.14 -16.42 -2.18
N ARG A 245 -3.46 -16.21 -0.91
CA ARG A 245 -2.49 -15.94 0.17
C ARG A 245 -2.48 -17.07 1.20
N PHE A 246 -3.59 -17.81 1.33
CA PHE A 246 -3.82 -18.83 2.32
C PHE A 246 -4.40 -20.10 1.68
N SER A 247 -4.37 -21.21 2.41
CA SER A 247 -4.97 -22.47 1.95
C SER A 247 -6.48 -22.38 1.73
N VAL A 248 -7.16 -21.56 2.51
CA VAL A 248 -8.60 -21.30 2.40
C VAL A 248 -9.00 -20.65 1.06
N ASP A 249 -8.03 -20.03 0.35
CA ASP A 249 -8.24 -19.44 -0.97
C ASP A 249 -8.28 -20.46 -2.10
N ILE A 250 -7.82 -21.70 -1.84
CA ILE A 250 -7.77 -22.79 -2.83
C ILE A 250 -9.04 -23.62 -2.67
N ARG A 251 -10.03 -23.36 -3.53
CA ARG A 251 -11.36 -23.97 -3.44
C ARG A 251 -11.74 -24.65 -4.75
N PRO A 252 -12.53 -25.75 -4.71
CA PRO A 252 -13.10 -26.33 -5.92
C PRO A 252 -13.89 -25.27 -6.71
N GLY A 253 -13.69 -25.21 -8.01
CA GLY A 253 -14.36 -24.23 -8.89
C GLY A 253 -13.73 -22.83 -8.95
N PHE A 254 -12.76 -22.52 -8.08
CA PHE A 254 -12.01 -21.26 -8.17
C PHE A 254 -10.81 -21.41 -9.11
N ILE A 255 -10.58 -20.38 -9.93
CA ILE A 255 -9.33 -20.21 -10.68
C ILE A 255 -8.34 -19.55 -9.71
N THR A 256 -7.42 -20.32 -9.16
CA THR A 256 -6.49 -19.85 -8.12
C THR A 256 -5.14 -19.51 -8.71
N ASP A 257 -4.66 -18.26 -8.48
CA ASP A 257 -3.29 -17.86 -8.80
C ASP A 257 -2.52 -17.56 -7.50
N THR A 258 -1.46 -18.33 -7.26
CA THR A 258 -0.59 -18.25 -6.09
C THR A 258 0.63 -17.35 -6.34
N ASP A 259 0.85 -16.92 -7.58
CA ASP A 259 2.10 -16.30 -8.02
C ASP A 259 1.96 -14.82 -8.43
N VAL A 260 0.96 -14.11 -7.91
CA VAL A 260 0.62 -12.75 -8.32
C VAL A 260 1.65 -11.73 -7.81
N GLY A 261 2.28 -11.01 -8.74
CA GLY A 261 3.11 -9.84 -8.48
C GLY A 261 2.36 -8.52 -8.69
N PRO A 262 3.07 -7.37 -8.56
CA PRO A 262 2.43 -6.05 -8.64
C PRO A 262 1.67 -5.80 -9.94
N LEU A 263 2.24 -6.15 -11.09
CA LEU A 263 1.61 -5.92 -12.39
C LEU A 263 0.41 -6.85 -12.61
N GLU A 264 0.53 -8.12 -12.25
CA GLU A 264 -0.56 -9.08 -12.36
C GLU A 264 -1.74 -8.67 -11.48
N PHE A 265 -1.47 -8.16 -10.28
CA PHE A 265 -2.50 -7.65 -9.37
C PHE A 265 -3.33 -6.54 -10.00
N ILE A 266 -2.67 -5.51 -10.56
CA ILE A 266 -3.36 -4.43 -11.29
C ILE A 266 -4.18 -4.99 -12.45
N ASN A 267 -3.63 -5.96 -13.18
CA ASN A 267 -4.29 -6.56 -14.34
C ASN A 267 -5.54 -7.36 -13.94
N TYR A 268 -5.47 -8.12 -12.85
CA TYR A 268 -6.65 -8.82 -12.33
C TYR A 268 -7.75 -7.85 -11.90
N ILE A 269 -7.41 -6.78 -11.16
CA ILE A 269 -8.40 -5.77 -10.79
C ILE A 269 -9.00 -5.09 -12.01
N ARG A 270 -8.17 -4.68 -12.99
CA ARG A 270 -8.61 -3.97 -14.20
C ARG A 270 -9.65 -4.76 -15.00
N ASN A 271 -9.57 -6.07 -15.03
CA ASN A 271 -10.40 -6.92 -15.88
C ASN A 271 -11.53 -7.63 -15.12
N ALA A 272 -11.62 -7.50 -13.80
CA ALA A 272 -12.70 -8.07 -13.01
C ALA A 272 -14.04 -7.35 -13.26
N ASP A 273 -15.14 -8.10 -13.25
CA ASP A 273 -16.50 -7.53 -13.22
C ASP A 273 -16.83 -7.00 -11.84
N PHE A 274 -16.46 -7.75 -10.80
CA PHE A 274 -16.58 -7.39 -9.40
C PHE A 274 -15.32 -7.78 -8.63
N ILE A 275 -15.05 -7.09 -7.53
CA ILE A 275 -13.93 -7.37 -6.64
C ILE A 275 -14.47 -7.51 -5.22
N PHE A 276 -14.07 -8.58 -4.53
CA PHE A 276 -14.32 -8.78 -3.11
C PHE A 276 -12.99 -8.81 -2.38
N THR A 277 -12.85 -7.96 -1.36
CA THR A 277 -11.57 -7.78 -0.68
C THR A 277 -11.73 -7.33 0.77
N ASP A 278 -10.73 -7.58 1.59
CA ASP A 278 -10.51 -6.98 2.91
C ASP A 278 -9.22 -6.13 2.93
N SER A 279 -8.63 -5.93 1.75
CA SER A 279 -7.37 -5.24 1.58
C SER A 279 -7.59 -3.75 1.29
N PHE A 280 -6.92 -2.88 2.04
CA PHE A 280 -6.92 -1.44 1.78
C PHE A 280 -6.49 -1.11 0.34
N HIS A 281 -5.38 -1.70 -0.13
CA HIS A 281 -4.94 -1.47 -1.51
C HIS A 281 -5.85 -2.13 -2.55
N GLY A 282 -6.51 -3.25 -2.20
CA GLY A 282 -7.57 -3.82 -3.02
C GLY A 282 -8.70 -2.81 -3.27
N VAL A 283 -9.13 -2.10 -2.23
CA VAL A 283 -10.12 -1.02 -2.32
C VAL A 283 -9.60 0.15 -3.15
N CYS A 284 -8.39 0.65 -2.85
CA CYS A 284 -7.80 1.79 -3.57
C CYS A 284 -7.70 1.53 -5.09
N PHE A 285 -7.23 0.34 -5.49
CA PHE A 285 -7.15 0.00 -6.91
C PHE A 285 -8.51 -0.24 -7.55
N SER A 286 -9.50 -0.78 -6.82
CA SER A 286 -10.87 -0.90 -7.31
C SER A 286 -11.47 0.47 -7.62
N ILE A 287 -11.30 1.43 -6.72
CA ILE A 287 -11.74 2.82 -6.89
C ILE A 287 -11.02 3.45 -8.09
N ASN A 288 -9.69 3.41 -8.09
CA ASN A 288 -8.86 4.08 -9.10
C ASN A 288 -9.12 3.56 -10.52
N LEU A 289 -9.34 2.25 -10.66
CA LEU A 289 -9.61 1.61 -11.95
C LEU A 289 -11.09 1.57 -12.31
N ASN A 290 -11.96 2.22 -11.52
CA ASN A 290 -13.41 2.30 -11.73
C ASN A 290 -14.05 0.91 -11.80
N ARG A 291 -13.80 0.06 -10.80
CA ARG A 291 -14.35 -1.29 -10.71
C ARG A 291 -15.37 -1.41 -9.59
N ASN A 292 -16.43 -2.18 -9.85
CA ASN A 292 -17.38 -2.47 -8.80
C ASN A 292 -16.74 -3.41 -7.79
N PHE A 293 -16.92 -3.10 -6.51
CA PHE A 293 -16.29 -3.88 -5.45
C PHE A 293 -17.19 -3.94 -4.21
N TYR A 294 -16.91 -4.93 -3.40
CA TYR A 294 -17.41 -5.07 -2.04
C TYR A 294 -16.25 -5.34 -1.08
N VAL A 295 -16.40 -4.84 0.13
CA VAL A 295 -15.39 -4.95 1.18
C VAL A 295 -15.97 -5.69 2.36
N MET A 296 -15.18 -6.56 2.96
CA MET A 296 -15.52 -7.23 4.22
C MET A 296 -14.50 -6.90 5.30
N LYS A 297 -14.96 -6.75 6.55
CA LYS A 297 -14.07 -6.43 7.67
C LYS A 297 -13.18 -7.61 7.99
N ARG A 298 -11.86 -7.40 7.98
CA ARG A 298 -10.89 -8.41 8.38
C ARG A 298 -10.80 -8.58 9.89
N PHE A 299 -10.96 -7.50 10.63
CA PHE A 299 -10.83 -7.50 12.08
C PHE A 299 -12.19 -7.29 12.75
N ALA A 300 -12.41 -7.95 13.90
CA ALA A 300 -13.53 -7.64 14.76
C ALA A 300 -13.41 -6.21 15.31
N GLU A 301 -14.54 -5.56 15.60
CA GLU A 301 -14.58 -4.16 16.04
C GLU A 301 -13.74 -3.90 17.30
N ASN A 302 -13.80 -4.80 18.25
CA ASN A 302 -13.10 -4.72 19.54
C ASN A 302 -11.70 -5.37 19.52
N SER A 303 -11.19 -5.74 18.35
CA SER A 303 -9.85 -6.31 18.24
C SER A 303 -8.78 -5.24 18.54
N PRO A 304 -7.80 -5.52 19.41
CA PRO A 304 -6.70 -4.58 19.68
C PRO A 304 -5.82 -4.31 18.46
N ILE A 305 -5.88 -5.19 17.46
CA ILE A 305 -5.16 -5.04 16.20
C ILE A 305 -6.09 -4.58 15.05
N ASN A 306 -7.27 -4.01 15.39
CA ASN A 306 -8.23 -3.56 14.41
C ASN A 306 -7.64 -2.43 13.54
N GLN A 307 -7.60 -2.66 12.24
CA GLN A 307 -7.07 -1.76 11.22
C GLN A 307 -8.11 -1.43 10.14
N ASN A 308 -9.39 -1.68 10.42
CA ASN A 308 -10.49 -1.43 9.47
C ASN A 308 -10.66 0.08 9.20
N SER A 309 -10.27 0.94 10.14
CA SER A 309 -10.39 2.41 10.04
C SER A 309 -9.82 3.01 8.76
N ARG A 310 -8.77 2.42 8.20
CA ARG A 310 -8.18 2.87 6.93
C ARG A 310 -9.14 2.71 5.75
N ILE A 311 -9.81 1.57 5.70
CA ILE A 311 -10.81 1.27 4.66
C ILE A 311 -12.06 2.12 4.91
N GLU A 312 -12.53 2.18 6.15
CA GLU A 312 -13.69 2.99 6.52
C GLU A 312 -13.48 4.47 6.21
N ASN A 313 -12.26 4.98 6.41
CA ASN A 313 -11.89 6.36 6.08
C ASN A 313 -12.06 6.64 4.57
N ILE A 314 -11.47 5.83 3.71
CA ILE A 314 -11.55 6.06 2.26
C ILE A 314 -12.97 5.85 1.72
N LEU A 315 -13.70 4.87 2.22
CA LEU A 315 -15.11 4.66 1.86
C LEU A 315 -15.98 5.85 2.30
N SER A 316 -15.71 6.41 3.49
CA SER A 316 -16.42 7.59 3.97
C SER A 316 -16.13 8.83 3.14
N LEU A 317 -14.85 9.08 2.80
CA LEU A 317 -14.45 10.22 1.98
C LEU A 317 -15.06 10.22 0.58
N LEU A 318 -15.33 9.04 0.04
CA LEU A 318 -15.87 8.86 -1.32
C LEU A 318 -17.36 8.47 -1.33
N GLU A 319 -18.05 8.52 -0.18
CA GLU A 319 -19.47 8.17 -0.04
C GLU A 319 -19.80 6.73 -0.49
N LEU A 320 -18.88 5.79 -0.26
CA LEU A 320 -18.97 4.38 -0.66
C LEU A 320 -19.16 3.42 0.52
N LYS A 321 -19.75 3.88 1.65
CA LYS A 321 -19.94 3.04 2.83
C LYS A 321 -20.84 1.82 2.57
N ASP A 322 -21.75 1.91 1.61
CA ASP A 322 -22.61 0.82 1.14
C ASP A 322 -21.82 -0.35 0.51
N ARG A 323 -20.54 -0.14 0.21
CA ARG A 323 -19.65 -1.21 -0.26
C ARG A 323 -19.13 -2.12 0.84
N LEU A 324 -19.26 -1.70 2.10
CA LEU A 324 -18.90 -2.53 3.25
C LEU A 324 -20.04 -3.48 3.58
N ILE A 325 -19.82 -4.78 3.39
CA ILE A 325 -20.83 -5.81 3.53
C ILE A 325 -20.44 -6.90 4.52
N CYS A 326 -21.43 -7.63 5.04
CA CYS A 326 -21.26 -8.83 5.87
C CYS A 326 -22.01 -10.07 5.33
N SER A 327 -22.77 -9.91 4.25
CA SER A 327 -23.53 -10.97 3.60
C SER A 327 -23.54 -10.77 2.08
N VAL A 328 -24.06 -11.75 1.35
CA VAL A 328 -24.24 -11.62 -0.11
C VAL A 328 -25.19 -10.46 -0.41
N PRO A 329 -24.82 -9.49 -1.27
CA PRO A 329 -25.70 -8.40 -1.65
C PRO A 329 -26.99 -8.92 -2.30
N GLU A 330 -28.12 -8.44 -1.81
CA GLU A 330 -29.43 -8.76 -2.42
C GLU A 330 -29.59 -8.06 -3.75
N ASP A 331 -29.32 -6.74 -3.76
CA ASP A 331 -29.34 -5.90 -4.94
C ASP A 331 -27.92 -5.48 -5.35
N ILE A 332 -27.68 -5.45 -6.65
CA ILE A 332 -26.41 -5.03 -7.20
C ILE A 332 -26.53 -3.57 -7.64
N ASN A 333 -26.10 -2.68 -6.78
CA ASN A 333 -25.97 -1.27 -7.11
C ASN A 333 -24.60 -1.02 -7.73
N MET A 334 -24.56 -0.60 -9.02
CA MET A 334 -23.32 -0.22 -9.67
C MET A 334 -22.84 1.13 -9.13
N ILE A 335 -21.53 1.27 -8.97
CA ILE A 335 -20.93 2.52 -8.51
C ILE A 335 -21.01 3.57 -9.60
N ASP A 336 -21.60 4.76 -9.30
CA ASP A 336 -21.51 5.91 -10.18
C ASP A 336 -20.13 6.57 -10.09
N TYR A 337 -19.24 6.11 -10.91
CA TYR A 337 -17.88 6.63 -10.97
C TYR A 337 -17.74 8.07 -11.48
N LYS A 338 -18.79 8.69 -12.03
CA LYS A 338 -18.77 10.13 -12.34
C LYS A 338 -18.73 10.95 -11.05
N VAL A 339 -19.56 10.56 -10.08
CA VAL A 339 -19.60 11.22 -8.77
C VAL A 339 -18.31 10.93 -7.97
N VAL A 340 -17.93 9.64 -7.88
CA VAL A 340 -16.73 9.21 -7.14
C VAL A 340 -15.47 9.88 -7.68
N ASN A 341 -15.27 9.90 -8.99
CA ASN A 341 -14.09 10.50 -9.60
C ASN A 341 -14.03 12.01 -9.38
N LYS A 342 -15.17 12.73 -9.37
CA LYS A 342 -15.21 14.16 -9.05
C LYS A 342 -14.68 14.44 -7.64
N THR A 343 -15.10 13.66 -6.65
CA THR A 343 -14.61 13.77 -5.27
C THR A 343 -13.14 13.35 -5.18
N LEU A 344 -12.76 12.28 -5.87
CA LEU A 344 -11.37 11.80 -5.90
C LEU A 344 -10.40 12.84 -6.49
N GLU A 345 -10.78 13.54 -7.56
CA GLU A 345 -9.98 14.61 -8.14
C GLU A 345 -9.77 15.79 -7.19
N LYS A 346 -10.79 16.15 -6.40
CA LYS A 346 -10.64 17.15 -5.35
C LYS A 346 -9.61 16.70 -4.31
N LEU A 347 -9.71 15.46 -3.82
CA LEU A 347 -8.78 14.90 -2.84
C LEU A 347 -7.35 14.76 -3.40
N ARG A 348 -7.21 14.44 -4.69
CA ARG A 348 -5.92 14.46 -5.40
C ARG A 348 -5.31 15.86 -5.40
N SER A 349 -6.11 16.88 -5.72
CA SER A 349 -5.66 18.28 -5.72
C SER A 349 -5.19 18.72 -4.33
N GLU A 350 -5.92 18.37 -3.27
CA GLU A 350 -5.53 18.67 -1.88
C GLU A 350 -4.22 17.96 -1.51
N SER A 351 -4.08 16.69 -1.87
CA SER A 351 -2.87 15.90 -1.63
C SER A 351 -1.67 16.41 -2.45
N HIS A 352 -1.91 16.83 -3.69
CA HIS A 352 -0.92 17.47 -4.53
C HIS A 352 -0.43 18.78 -3.91
N GLN A 353 -1.35 19.63 -3.42
CA GLN A 353 -0.98 20.89 -2.79
C GLN A 353 -0.09 20.67 -1.56
N PHE A 354 -0.37 19.64 -0.75
CA PHE A 354 0.51 19.27 0.35
C PHE A 354 1.93 18.90 -0.15
N LEU A 355 2.04 18.05 -1.17
CA LEU A 355 3.35 17.66 -1.74
C LEU A 355 4.08 18.84 -2.35
N LYS A 356 3.36 19.70 -3.08
CA LYS A 356 3.92 20.92 -3.68
C LYS A 356 4.54 21.83 -2.60
N GLN A 357 3.81 22.05 -1.52
CA GLN A 357 4.29 22.89 -0.41
C GLN A 357 5.44 22.24 0.37
N ALA A 358 5.35 20.92 0.62
CA ALA A 358 6.33 20.20 1.43
C ALA A 358 7.65 19.96 0.69
N LEU A 359 7.60 19.74 -0.63
CA LEU A 359 8.75 19.31 -1.44
C LEU A 359 9.26 20.38 -2.40
N ASP A 360 8.57 21.52 -2.52
CA ASP A 360 8.84 22.56 -3.51
C ASP A 360 8.87 22.00 -4.95
N ILE A 361 7.89 21.14 -5.29
CA ILE A 361 7.64 20.59 -6.64
C ILE A 361 6.47 21.32 -7.31
N ASP A 362 6.32 21.16 -8.64
CA ASP A 362 5.25 21.80 -9.43
C ASP A 362 3.89 21.12 -9.28
#